data_f5c7af2447f89f54cc94f9d458a4f7b2
#
_entry.id   f5c7af2447f89f54cc94f9d458a4f7b2
#
_cell.length_a   1.000
_cell.length_b   1.000
_cell.length_c   1.000
_cell.angle_alpha   90.00
_cell.angle_beta   90.00
_cell.angle_gamma   90.00
#
_symmetry.space_group_name_H-M   'P 1'
#
loop_
_entity.id
_entity.type
_entity.pdbx_description
1 polymer ?
#
loop_
_entity_poly.entity_id
_entity_poly.type
_entity_poly.pdbx_seq_one_letter_code
_entity_poly.pdbx_strand_id
1 'polypeptide(L)'
;MQDSQIIRTEYSELMKKSYIDYAMSVIVARALPDVRDGLKPVQRRTLYDMHELGIRYDRPYRKCARIVGDTMGKYHPHGDSSIYEALVVMAQEFKKGMILVDGHGNFGSIEGDGAAAMRYTEARLAKITQEAYLSDLDKDVIDFVPNFDETEKEPEVLPVRVPNLLVNGAEGIAVGMATSIPTHNLGEVIDAVKAYMKNDDISTRQLMKYIKGPDFPTGGIVVNKDDLVDIYESGTGKIRIRGKVDVEEMKGGKKRLVISEIPYTMIGAGIGKFLNDVCALVESKKTSDIVDISNQSSKEGIRIVIELKKGADVENLTNMLYKKTRLEDTFGVNMLAVANGRPETMGLKKIIEHHVDFQFELATRKYKNLLAKELDKKEIQEGLIKACDVIDLIIEILRGSQSVKDAKACLTKGVTENIKFKSSISKKMAAMLRFTERQATAILEMRLYKLIGLEIEAPVSYTHLRAHETRHDL
;
A
#
# COMPACT_ATOMS: atom_id res chain seq x y z
N MET A 1 -22.68 49.44 3.93
CA MET A 1 -23.58 48.29 3.86
C MET A 1 -23.30 47.61 2.53
N GLN A 2 -22.67 46.44 2.56
CA GLN A 2 -22.47 45.66 1.32
C GLN A 2 -23.83 45.10 0.91
N ASP A 3 -24.24 45.41 -0.32
CA ASP A 3 -25.44 44.84 -0.93
C ASP A 3 -25.32 43.30 -0.91
N SER A 4 -26.13 42.66 -0.09
CA SER A 4 -26.27 41.21 -0.12
C SER A 4 -26.98 40.82 -1.41
N GLN A 5 -26.21 40.31 -2.35
CA GLN A 5 -26.75 39.77 -3.60
C GLN A 5 -27.60 38.53 -3.31
N ILE A 6 -28.92 38.63 -3.42
CA ILE A 6 -29.82 37.48 -3.30
C ILE A 6 -29.75 36.70 -4.63
N ILE A 7 -29.02 35.55 -4.58
CA ILE A 7 -28.96 34.61 -5.70
C ILE A 7 -30.16 33.67 -5.57
N ARG A 8 -31.08 33.72 -6.53
CA ARG A 8 -32.19 32.78 -6.66
C ARG A 8 -31.68 31.50 -7.32
N THR A 9 -31.70 30.39 -6.63
CA THR A 9 -31.33 29.08 -7.17
C THR A 9 -32.53 28.15 -7.05
N GLU A 10 -32.80 27.36 -8.06
CA GLU A 10 -33.85 26.35 -8.01
C GLU A 10 -33.44 25.22 -7.05
N TYR A 11 -34.35 24.88 -6.13
CA TYR A 11 -34.08 23.87 -5.09
C TYR A 11 -33.69 22.52 -5.69
N SER A 12 -34.36 22.09 -6.77
CA SER A 12 -34.08 20.82 -7.43
C SER A 12 -32.65 20.76 -8.03
N GLU A 13 -32.16 21.86 -8.59
CA GLU A 13 -30.80 21.94 -9.13
C GLU A 13 -29.75 21.96 -8.03
N LEU A 14 -30.00 22.69 -6.94
CA LEU A 14 -29.11 22.73 -5.79
C LEU A 14 -29.01 21.35 -5.16
N MET A 15 -30.14 20.66 -4.96
CA MET A 15 -30.16 19.30 -4.40
C MET A 15 -29.43 18.29 -5.29
N LYS A 16 -29.66 18.33 -6.61
CA LYS A 16 -28.94 17.44 -7.55
C LYS A 16 -27.44 17.66 -7.48
N LYS A 17 -26.99 18.90 -7.53
CA LYS A 17 -25.56 19.23 -7.45
C LYS A 17 -24.97 18.76 -6.12
N SER A 18 -25.55 19.11 -4.99
CA SER A 18 -25.06 18.72 -3.66
C SER A 18 -25.04 17.19 -3.47
N TYR A 19 -26.05 16.47 -4.03
CA TYR A 19 -26.09 15.02 -3.97
C TYR A 19 -24.97 14.38 -4.83
N ILE A 20 -24.71 14.92 -6.02
CA ILE A 20 -23.62 14.44 -6.90
C ILE A 20 -22.27 14.69 -6.21
N ASP A 21 -22.05 15.87 -5.66
CA ASP A 21 -20.80 16.21 -4.96
C ASP A 21 -20.57 15.27 -3.76
N TYR A 22 -21.62 15.02 -2.97
CA TYR A 22 -21.59 14.07 -1.87
C TYR A 22 -21.32 12.64 -2.35
N ALA A 23 -22.03 12.18 -3.39
CA ALA A 23 -21.87 10.84 -3.94
C ALA A 23 -20.44 10.64 -4.46
N MET A 24 -19.89 11.58 -5.20
CA MET A 24 -18.51 11.54 -5.70
C MET A 24 -17.50 11.51 -4.56
N SER A 25 -17.71 12.31 -3.52
CA SER A 25 -16.85 12.27 -2.33
C SER A 25 -16.86 10.89 -1.65
N VAL A 26 -18.04 10.28 -1.47
CA VAL A 26 -18.15 8.94 -0.88
C VAL A 26 -17.52 7.86 -1.77
N ILE A 27 -17.65 7.99 -3.09
CA ILE A 27 -17.09 7.04 -4.05
C ILE A 27 -15.56 7.11 -4.05
N VAL A 28 -14.99 8.29 -4.32
CA VAL A 28 -13.55 8.44 -4.55
C VAL A 28 -12.76 8.56 -3.24
N ALA A 29 -13.29 9.30 -2.26
CA ALA A 29 -12.55 9.66 -1.05
C ALA A 29 -12.90 8.83 0.19
N ARG A 30 -13.70 7.76 0.07
CA ARG A 30 -14.09 6.94 1.24
C ARG A 30 -14.16 5.43 0.97
N ALA A 31 -15.00 5.01 0.01
CA ALA A 31 -15.44 3.60 -0.07
C ALA A 31 -14.59 2.75 -0.99
N LEU A 32 -14.11 3.31 -2.10
CA LEU A 32 -13.35 2.56 -3.10
C LEU A 32 -11.84 2.65 -2.88
N PRO A 33 -11.11 1.56 -3.19
CA PRO A 33 -9.65 1.57 -3.23
C PRO A 33 -9.16 2.26 -4.52
N ASP A 34 -7.96 2.87 -4.47
CA ASP A 34 -7.23 3.29 -5.67
C ASP A 34 -6.56 2.08 -6.33
N VAL A 35 -6.59 1.99 -7.64
CA VAL A 35 -6.02 0.84 -8.37
C VAL A 35 -4.51 0.75 -8.21
N ARG A 36 -3.83 1.89 -8.03
CA ARG A 36 -2.36 2.01 -7.95
C ARG A 36 -1.82 1.37 -6.67
N ASP A 37 -2.42 1.65 -5.50
CA ASP A 37 -1.95 1.15 -4.20
C ASP A 37 -2.91 0.14 -3.54
N GLY A 38 -4.11 -0.06 -4.08
CA GLY A 38 -5.11 -0.99 -3.55
C GLY A 38 -5.66 -0.61 -2.18
N LEU A 39 -5.52 0.65 -1.76
CA LEU A 39 -5.91 1.12 -0.44
C LEU A 39 -7.08 2.10 -0.52
N LYS A 40 -7.96 2.02 0.48
CA LYS A 40 -8.93 3.07 0.76
C LYS A 40 -8.22 4.27 1.44
N PRO A 41 -8.76 5.49 1.33
CA PRO A 41 -8.15 6.66 1.95
C PRO A 41 -7.84 6.50 3.44
N VAL A 42 -8.75 5.94 4.23
CA VAL A 42 -8.53 5.70 5.67
C VAL A 42 -7.34 4.76 5.93
N GLN A 43 -7.19 3.71 5.13
CA GLN A 43 -6.08 2.75 5.26
C GLN A 43 -4.75 3.42 4.90
N ARG A 44 -4.71 4.14 3.78
CA ARG A 44 -3.53 4.88 3.32
C ARG A 44 -3.06 5.91 4.36
N ARG A 45 -3.98 6.71 4.87
CA ARG A 45 -3.71 7.73 5.90
C ARG A 45 -3.19 7.12 7.19
N THR A 46 -3.81 6.02 7.65
CA THR A 46 -3.36 5.32 8.87
C THR A 46 -1.96 4.74 8.72
N LEU A 47 -1.64 4.09 7.59
CA LEU A 47 -0.30 3.54 7.36
C LEU A 47 0.75 4.65 7.22
N TYR A 48 0.41 5.75 6.56
CA TYR A 48 1.28 6.91 6.43
C TYR A 48 1.54 7.56 7.80
N ASP A 49 0.51 7.78 8.60
CA ASP A 49 0.63 8.32 9.96
C ASP A 49 1.51 7.44 10.87
N MET A 50 1.33 6.12 10.81
CA MET A 50 2.20 5.19 11.54
C MET A 50 3.68 5.32 11.11
N HIS A 51 3.93 5.60 9.83
CA HIS A 51 5.28 5.86 9.32
C HIS A 51 5.86 7.16 9.89
N GLU A 52 5.10 8.26 9.84
CA GLU A 52 5.50 9.56 10.38
C GLU A 52 5.73 9.51 11.89
N LEU A 53 4.92 8.78 12.63
CA LEU A 53 5.11 8.52 14.07
C LEU A 53 6.32 7.61 14.38
N GLY A 54 6.99 7.07 13.37
CA GLY A 54 8.11 6.14 13.53
C GLY A 54 7.73 4.80 14.14
N ILE A 55 6.48 4.37 13.97
CA ILE A 55 5.95 3.09 14.47
C ILE A 55 6.32 1.98 13.46
N ARG A 56 7.56 1.52 13.52
CA ARG A 56 8.15 0.56 12.57
C ARG A 56 8.09 -0.86 13.11
N TYR A 57 8.21 -1.84 12.20
CA TYR A 57 8.20 -3.27 12.57
C TYR A 57 9.32 -3.67 13.54
N ASP A 58 10.44 -2.97 13.51
CA ASP A 58 11.62 -3.17 14.35
C ASP A 58 11.60 -2.35 15.65
N ARG A 59 10.49 -1.66 15.93
CA ARG A 59 10.30 -0.81 17.11
C ARG A 59 9.21 -1.37 18.02
N PRO A 60 9.17 -0.96 19.29
CA PRO A 60 8.10 -1.36 20.20
C PRO A 60 6.72 -0.98 19.70
N TYR A 61 5.73 -1.84 19.99
CA TYR A 61 4.32 -1.54 19.73
C TYR A 61 3.87 -0.24 20.39
N ARG A 62 2.86 0.38 19.82
CA ARG A 62 2.21 1.59 20.36
C ARG A 62 0.72 1.35 20.51
N LYS A 63 0.11 1.99 21.52
CA LYS A 63 -1.34 1.93 21.73
C LYS A 63 -2.09 2.36 20.48
N CYS A 64 -3.07 1.56 20.06
CA CYS A 64 -3.91 1.89 18.91
C CYS A 64 -4.63 3.24 19.09
N ALA A 65 -4.98 3.60 20.33
CA ALA A 65 -5.58 4.90 20.63
C ALA A 65 -4.69 6.10 20.23
N ARG A 66 -3.34 5.95 20.30
CA ARG A 66 -2.41 6.99 19.84
C ARG A 66 -2.43 7.12 18.32
N ILE A 67 -2.39 5.98 17.62
CA ILE A 67 -2.42 5.94 16.15
C ILE A 67 -3.73 6.56 15.66
N VAL A 68 -4.86 6.10 16.19
CA VAL A 68 -6.18 6.59 15.81
C VAL A 68 -6.34 8.09 16.07
N GLY A 69 -5.87 8.56 17.24
CA GLY A 69 -5.95 9.98 17.62
C GLY A 69 -5.12 10.88 16.69
N ASP A 70 -3.89 10.49 16.35
CA ASP A 70 -3.03 11.27 15.46
C ASP A 70 -3.57 11.25 14.02
N THR A 71 -3.94 10.09 13.50
CA THR A 71 -4.57 9.94 12.17
C THR A 71 -5.84 10.80 12.04
N MET A 72 -6.70 10.79 13.07
CA MET A 72 -7.92 11.59 13.09
C MET A 72 -7.63 13.09 13.10
N GLY A 73 -6.65 13.50 13.90
CA GLY A 73 -6.30 14.92 14.06
C GLY A 73 -5.61 15.52 12.85
N LYS A 74 -4.80 14.74 12.13
CA LYS A 74 -3.98 15.25 11.03
C LYS A 74 -4.51 14.95 9.64
N TYR A 75 -5.08 13.75 9.41
CA TYR A 75 -5.32 13.27 8.05
C TYR A 75 -6.75 12.85 7.78
N HIS A 76 -7.48 12.30 8.77
CA HIS A 76 -8.78 11.68 8.53
C HIS A 76 -9.86 12.21 9.47
N PRO A 77 -10.56 13.33 9.14
CA PRO A 77 -11.51 14.01 10.02
C PRO A 77 -12.86 13.27 10.10
N HIS A 78 -12.84 12.03 10.58
CA HIS A 78 -14.00 11.17 10.76
C HIS A 78 -13.96 10.49 12.14
N GLY A 79 -15.01 9.73 12.49
CA GLY A 79 -15.11 9.07 13.78
C GLY A 79 -13.94 8.11 14.06
N ASP A 80 -13.45 8.12 15.29
CA ASP A 80 -12.36 7.28 15.79
C ASP A 80 -12.61 5.79 15.60
N SER A 81 -13.86 5.36 15.78
CA SER A 81 -14.27 3.96 15.56
C SER A 81 -14.02 3.50 14.13
N SER A 82 -14.30 4.34 13.13
CA SER A 82 -14.07 3.97 11.72
C SER A 82 -12.59 3.80 11.38
N ILE A 83 -11.72 4.64 11.97
CA ILE A 83 -10.27 4.55 11.82
C ILE A 83 -9.74 3.29 12.53
N TYR A 84 -10.24 3.06 13.76
CA TYR A 84 -9.83 1.88 14.52
C TYR A 84 -10.26 0.58 13.85
N GLU A 85 -11.49 0.48 13.34
CA GLU A 85 -11.96 -0.68 12.59
C GLU A 85 -11.12 -0.94 11.33
N ALA A 86 -10.74 0.10 10.60
CA ALA A 86 -9.85 -0.03 9.45
C ALA A 86 -8.46 -0.56 9.86
N LEU A 87 -7.89 -0.05 10.96
CA LEU A 87 -6.63 -0.52 11.52
C LEU A 87 -6.73 -2.00 11.94
N VAL A 88 -7.83 -2.38 12.61
CA VAL A 88 -8.09 -3.76 13.05
C VAL A 88 -8.16 -4.71 11.85
N VAL A 89 -8.91 -4.36 10.81
CA VAL A 89 -9.03 -5.20 9.60
C VAL A 89 -7.67 -5.41 8.91
N MET A 90 -6.78 -4.41 8.92
CA MET A 90 -5.43 -4.55 8.35
C MET A 90 -4.53 -5.50 9.15
N ALA A 91 -4.89 -5.83 10.40
CA ALA A 91 -4.17 -6.77 11.26
C ALA A 91 -4.81 -8.16 11.32
N GLN A 92 -5.98 -8.39 10.70
CA GLN A 92 -6.72 -9.64 10.77
C GLN A 92 -6.32 -10.59 9.63
N GLU A 93 -5.63 -11.68 9.97
CA GLU A 93 -5.16 -12.71 9.01
C GLU A 93 -6.32 -13.43 8.31
N PHE A 94 -7.48 -13.55 8.97
CA PHE A 94 -8.66 -14.20 8.39
C PHE A 94 -9.46 -13.28 7.44
N LYS A 95 -9.10 -12.00 7.32
CA LYS A 95 -9.71 -11.04 6.39
C LYS A 95 -8.79 -10.58 5.27
N LYS A 96 -7.48 -10.69 5.45
CA LYS A 96 -6.48 -10.20 4.50
C LYS A 96 -5.58 -11.33 4.04
N GLY A 97 -5.29 -11.36 2.74
CA GLY A 97 -4.30 -12.28 2.18
C GLY A 97 -2.89 -11.98 2.70
N MET A 98 -2.65 -10.72 3.06
CA MET A 98 -1.39 -10.25 3.64
C MET A 98 -1.68 -9.13 4.66
N ILE A 99 -1.33 -9.33 5.91
CA ILE A 99 -1.51 -8.32 6.96
C ILE A 99 -0.57 -7.13 6.73
N LEU A 100 -1.10 -5.93 6.93
CA LEU A 100 -0.35 -4.68 6.78
C LEU A 100 0.05 -4.07 8.14
N VAL A 101 -0.63 -4.49 9.20
CA VAL A 101 -0.42 -4.04 10.57
C VAL A 101 -0.15 -5.27 11.44
N ASP A 102 0.92 -5.22 12.22
CA ASP A 102 1.25 -6.21 13.24
C ASP A 102 0.59 -5.78 14.55
N GLY A 103 -0.46 -6.51 14.95
CA GLY A 103 -1.29 -6.22 16.12
C GLY A 103 -0.88 -7.04 17.34
N HIS A 104 -0.92 -6.41 18.52
CA HIS A 104 -0.69 -7.04 19.81
C HIS A 104 -1.89 -6.85 20.74
N GLY A 105 -2.46 -7.96 21.22
CA GLY A 105 -3.68 -7.99 22.01
C GLY A 105 -4.83 -8.67 21.28
N ASN A 106 -6.07 -8.35 21.65
CA ASN A 106 -7.26 -8.93 21.05
C ASN A 106 -7.74 -8.04 19.88
N PHE A 107 -7.51 -8.50 18.65
CA PHE A 107 -7.97 -7.90 17.40
C PHE A 107 -9.23 -8.57 16.82
N GLY A 108 -9.99 -9.28 17.64
CA GLY A 108 -11.18 -10.01 17.23
C GLY A 108 -10.90 -11.44 16.80
N SER A 109 -11.95 -12.16 16.46
CA SER A 109 -11.88 -13.56 16.01
C SER A 109 -12.63 -13.79 14.70
N ILE A 110 -12.34 -14.91 14.04
CA ILE A 110 -13.06 -15.34 12.85
C ILE A 110 -14.55 -15.64 13.14
N GLU A 111 -14.89 -15.89 14.39
CA GLU A 111 -16.25 -16.20 14.85
C GLU A 111 -17.12 -14.94 15.02
N GLY A 112 -16.51 -13.75 14.91
CA GLY A 112 -17.22 -12.48 14.96
C GLY A 112 -17.07 -11.73 16.26
N ASP A 113 -16.21 -12.18 17.17
CA ASP A 113 -15.86 -11.36 18.32
C ASP A 113 -15.18 -10.08 17.86
N GLY A 114 -15.61 -8.94 18.40
CA GLY A 114 -14.99 -7.66 18.11
C GLY A 114 -13.60 -7.52 18.72
N ALA A 115 -12.80 -6.62 18.17
CA ALA A 115 -11.53 -6.24 18.80
C ALA A 115 -11.79 -5.57 20.16
N ALA A 116 -10.84 -5.73 21.09
CA ALA A 116 -10.85 -4.99 22.34
C ALA A 116 -10.73 -3.47 22.08
N ALA A 117 -11.18 -2.64 23.01
CA ALA A 117 -11.10 -1.19 22.84
C ALA A 117 -9.64 -0.72 22.60
N MET A 118 -9.45 0.28 21.74
CA MET A 118 -8.16 0.79 21.26
C MET A 118 -7.17 1.22 22.36
N ARG A 119 -7.66 1.47 23.58
CA ARG A 119 -6.80 1.74 24.74
C ARG A 119 -6.06 0.52 25.28
N TYR A 120 -6.54 -0.69 24.96
CA TYR A 120 -5.91 -1.96 25.39
C TYR A 120 -5.01 -2.56 24.30
N THR A 121 -5.41 -2.45 23.04
CA THR A 121 -4.66 -3.00 21.91
C THR A 121 -3.47 -2.14 21.53
N GLU A 122 -2.46 -2.77 20.97
CA GLU A 122 -1.24 -2.13 20.48
C GLU A 122 -0.96 -2.57 19.05
N ALA A 123 -0.30 -1.71 18.27
CA ALA A 123 0.02 -2.03 16.89
C ALA A 123 1.36 -1.42 16.45
N ARG A 124 1.91 -1.99 15.40
CA ARG A 124 3.03 -1.45 14.62
C ARG A 124 2.88 -1.85 13.17
N LEU A 125 3.64 -1.22 12.27
CA LEU A 125 3.67 -1.62 10.86
C LEU A 125 4.18 -3.07 10.73
N ALA A 126 3.57 -3.84 9.86
CA ALA A 126 4.14 -5.12 9.45
C ALA A 126 5.42 -4.88 8.62
N LYS A 127 6.36 -5.84 8.63
CA LYS A 127 7.63 -5.72 7.89
C LYS A 127 7.38 -5.43 6.41
N ILE A 128 6.50 -6.18 5.79
CA ILE A 128 6.16 -6.00 4.37
C ILE A 128 5.60 -4.62 4.06
N THR A 129 4.82 -4.03 4.96
CA THR A 129 4.27 -2.69 4.79
C THR A 129 5.37 -1.64 4.77
N GLN A 130 6.34 -1.74 5.66
CA GLN A 130 7.45 -0.80 5.68
C GLN A 130 8.35 -0.93 4.45
N GLU A 131 8.64 -2.18 4.03
CA GLU A 131 9.59 -2.46 2.94
C GLU A 131 8.98 -2.35 1.54
N ALA A 132 7.69 -2.62 1.37
CA ALA A 132 7.04 -2.66 0.06
C ALA A 132 5.94 -1.61 -0.15
N TYR A 133 5.45 -0.94 0.89
CA TYR A 133 4.40 0.09 0.75
C TYR A 133 4.90 1.50 1.04
N LEU A 134 5.86 1.64 1.97
CA LEU A 134 6.31 2.93 2.49
C LEU A 134 7.78 3.22 2.15
N SER A 135 8.45 2.30 1.46
CA SER A 135 9.81 2.53 0.99
C SER A 135 9.81 3.61 -0.10
N ASP A 136 10.86 4.40 -0.15
CA ASP A 136 11.04 5.45 -1.16
C ASP A 136 10.14 6.69 -1.02
N LEU A 137 9.34 6.83 0.04
CA LEU A 137 8.55 8.04 0.31
C LEU A 137 9.42 9.31 0.35
N ASP A 138 10.66 9.18 0.83
CA ASP A 138 11.67 10.26 0.93
C ASP A 138 12.33 10.61 -0.42
N LYS A 139 12.00 9.89 -1.51
CA LYS A 139 12.65 10.03 -2.82
C LYS A 139 11.84 10.79 -3.85
N ASP A 140 10.78 11.44 -3.43
CA ASP A 140 9.89 12.25 -4.28
C ASP A 140 9.33 11.45 -5.48
N VAL A 141 8.89 10.21 -5.20
CA VAL A 141 8.36 9.29 -6.20
C VAL A 141 6.86 9.39 -6.39
N ILE A 142 6.16 10.02 -5.44
CA ILE A 142 4.71 10.23 -5.43
C ILE A 142 4.37 11.69 -5.18
N ASP A 143 3.13 12.06 -5.43
CA ASP A 143 2.62 13.38 -5.15
C ASP A 143 2.02 13.46 -3.74
N PHE A 144 2.22 14.61 -3.10
CA PHE A 144 1.63 14.95 -1.81
C PHE A 144 0.62 16.07 -2.00
N VAL A 145 -0.53 15.90 -1.39
CA VAL A 145 -1.62 16.90 -1.40
C VAL A 145 -1.80 17.49 0.00
N PRO A 146 -2.34 18.70 0.14
CA PRO A 146 -2.71 19.22 1.45
C PRO A 146 -3.76 18.31 2.10
N ASN A 147 -3.69 18.18 3.44
CA ASN A 147 -4.73 17.54 4.22
C ASN A 147 -6.01 18.41 4.27
N PHE A 148 -7.02 17.99 5.03
CA PHE A 148 -8.33 18.64 5.09
C PHE A 148 -8.33 20.09 5.61
N ASP A 149 -7.34 20.52 6.39
CA ASP A 149 -7.20 21.87 6.95
C ASP A 149 -5.95 22.61 6.44
N GLU A 150 -5.27 22.05 5.44
CA GLU A 150 -4.06 22.60 4.79
C GLU A 150 -2.86 22.80 5.73
N THR A 151 -2.86 22.21 6.94
CA THR A 151 -1.77 22.32 7.90
C THR A 151 -0.66 21.30 7.65
N GLU A 152 -1.01 20.14 7.08
CA GLU A 152 -0.11 19.03 6.81
C GLU A 152 -0.22 18.57 5.35
N LYS A 153 0.67 17.70 4.93
CA LYS A 153 0.60 17.04 3.61
C LYS A 153 0.42 15.55 3.77
N GLU A 154 -0.43 14.98 2.94
CA GLU A 154 -0.66 13.54 2.87
C GLU A 154 -0.32 13.00 1.47
N PRO A 155 0.12 11.74 1.35
CA PRO A 155 0.37 11.15 0.04
C PRO A 155 -0.94 10.91 -0.71
N GLU A 156 -0.99 11.27 -1.98
CA GLU A 156 -2.14 10.96 -2.85
C GLU A 156 -2.33 9.45 -2.96
N VAL A 157 -1.23 8.71 -3.15
CA VAL A 157 -1.14 7.23 -3.12
C VAL A 157 0.16 6.82 -2.45
N LEU A 158 0.25 5.60 -1.94
CA LEU A 158 1.52 5.05 -1.45
C LEU A 158 2.32 4.40 -2.58
N PRO A 159 3.67 4.43 -2.53
CA PRO A 159 4.54 3.82 -3.54
C PRO A 159 4.60 2.29 -3.38
N VAL A 160 3.44 1.64 -3.45
CA VAL A 160 3.28 0.21 -3.20
C VAL A 160 3.90 -0.61 -4.34
N ARG A 161 4.81 -1.52 -3.98
CA ARG A 161 5.57 -2.35 -4.94
C ARG A 161 4.91 -3.69 -5.27
N VAL A 162 3.86 -4.05 -4.54
CA VAL A 162 3.11 -5.30 -4.76
C VAL A 162 1.71 -4.98 -5.26
N PRO A 163 1.08 -5.79 -6.10
CA PRO A 163 -0.28 -5.55 -6.58
C PRO A 163 -1.31 -5.79 -5.47
N ASN A 164 -1.32 -4.89 -4.48
CA ASN A 164 -2.09 -5.00 -3.25
C ASN A 164 -3.59 -5.19 -3.50
N LEU A 165 -4.15 -4.54 -4.52
CA LEU A 165 -5.56 -4.66 -4.86
C LEU A 165 -5.97 -6.11 -5.13
N LEU A 166 -5.11 -6.91 -5.78
CA LEU A 166 -5.35 -8.33 -6.04
C LEU A 166 -5.03 -9.19 -4.82
N VAL A 167 -3.90 -8.92 -4.14
CA VAL A 167 -3.45 -9.75 -3.01
C VAL A 167 -4.39 -9.64 -1.82
N ASN A 168 -4.76 -8.43 -1.42
CA ASN A 168 -5.60 -8.17 -0.25
C ASN A 168 -7.07 -8.01 -0.56
N GLY A 169 -7.44 -7.93 -1.85
CA GLY A 169 -8.81 -7.66 -2.24
C GLY A 169 -9.35 -6.34 -1.66
N ALA A 170 -10.60 -6.07 -1.92
CA ALA A 170 -11.29 -4.93 -1.34
C ALA A 170 -12.81 -5.18 -1.27
N GLU A 171 -13.43 -4.71 -0.22
CA GLU A 171 -14.88 -4.66 -0.07
C GLU A 171 -15.30 -3.25 0.33
N GLY A 172 -16.34 -2.70 -0.27
CA GLY A 172 -16.83 -1.37 0.06
C GLY A 172 -18.16 -1.06 -0.60
N ILE A 173 -18.97 -0.30 0.12
CA ILE A 173 -20.28 0.14 -0.34
C ILE A 173 -20.24 1.66 -0.50
N ALA A 174 -20.42 2.14 -1.72
CA ALA A 174 -20.53 3.55 -2.07
C ALA A 174 -21.96 3.91 -2.46
N VAL A 175 -22.17 5.14 -2.89
CA VAL A 175 -23.48 5.58 -3.38
C VAL A 175 -23.70 5.03 -4.79
N GLY A 176 -24.68 4.15 -4.96
CA GLY A 176 -25.06 3.57 -6.24
C GLY A 176 -24.10 2.49 -6.77
N MET A 177 -23.03 2.17 -6.07
CA MET A 177 -22.06 1.14 -6.48
C MET A 177 -21.36 0.49 -5.29
N ALA A 178 -20.83 -0.71 -5.48
CA ALA A 178 -20.07 -1.41 -4.46
C ALA A 178 -18.88 -2.11 -5.10
N THR A 179 -17.79 -2.23 -4.34
CA THR A 179 -16.63 -3.04 -4.72
C THR A 179 -16.58 -4.32 -3.90
N SER A 180 -16.25 -5.42 -4.57
CA SER A 180 -16.02 -6.72 -3.94
C SER A 180 -14.98 -7.47 -4.76
N ILE A 181 -13.73 -7.33 -4.38
CA ILE A 181 -12.55 -7.89 -5.06
C ILE A 181 -12.01 -9.01 -4.18
N PRO A 182 -11.94 -10.26 -4.68
CA PRO A 182 -11.41 -11.38 -3.90
C PRO A 182 -9.89 -11.25 -3.70
N THR A 183 -9.40 -11.88 -2.66
CA THR A 183 -7.96 -12.02 -2.41
C THR A 183 -7.34 -13.07 -3.33
N HIS A 184 -6.03 -12.90 -3.62
CA HIS A 184 -5.27 -13.82 -4.48
C HIS A 184 -3.90 -14.12 -3.85
N ASN A 185 -3.34 -15.25 -4.23
CA ASN A 185 -2.01 -15.67 -3.78
C ASN A 185 -0.92 -14.72 -4.29
N LEU A 186 -0.10 -14.20 -3.38
CA LEU A 186 0.96 -13.23 -3.70
C LEU A 186 1.96 -13.77 -4.74
N GLY A 187 2.39 -15.03 -4.59
CA GLY A 187 3.33 -15.66 -5.52
C GLY A 187 2.76 -15.78 -6.93
N GLU A 188 1.51 -16.26 -7.06
CA GLU A 188 0.79 -16.38 -8.33
C GLU A 188 0.60 -15.02 -9.00
N VAL A 189 0.26 -13.98 -8.23
CA VAL A 189 0.07 -12.63 -8.76
C VAL A 189 1.39 -12.03 -9.25
N ILE A 190 2.49 -12.21 -8.50
CA ILE A 190 3.83 -11.76 -8.93
C ILE A 190 4.26 -12.47 -10.23
N ASP A 191 4.02 -13.76 -10.36
CA ASP A 191 4.39 -14.49 -11.58
C ASP A 191 3.53 -14.05 -12.78
N ALA A 192 2.26 -13.71 -12.56
CA ALA A 192 1.41 -13.12 -13.60
C ALA A 192 1.91 -11.71 -14.01
N VAL A 193 2.32 -10.87 -13.06
CA VAL A 193 2.92 -9.55 -13.34
C VAL A 193 4.19 -9.71 -14.17
N LYS A 194 5.09 -10.64 -13.81
CA LYS A 194 6.31 -10.94 -14.58
C LYS A 194 5.97 -11.43 -16.01
N ALA A 195 4.92 -12.22 -16.17
CA ALA A 195 4.48 -12.70 -17.48
C ALA A 195 3.94 -11.55 -18.33
N TYR A 196 3.16 -10.63 -17.73
CA TYR A 196 2.67 -9.42 -18.38
C TYR A 196 3.81 -8.50 -18.82
N MET A 197 4.81 -8.25 -17.94
CA MET A 197 5.99 -7.44 -18.25
C MET A 197 6.83 -8.00 -19.43
N LYS A 198 6.78 -9.32 -19.67
CA LYS A 198 7.45 -9.94 -20.81
C LYS A 198 6.64 -9.86 -22.10
N ASN A 199 5.33 -9.82 -21.99
CA ASN A 199 4.41 -9.76 -23.11
C ASN A 199 3.11 -9.06 -22.66
N ASP A 200 2.96 -7.78 -23.00
CA ASP A 200 1.82 -6.94 -22.69
C ASP A 200 0.52 -7.34 -23.43
N ASP A 201 0.66 -8.04 -24.56
CA ASP A 201 -0.48 -8.61 -25.32
C ASP A 201 -1.03 -9.92 -24.72
N ILE A 202 -0.48 -10.38 -23.58
CA ILE A 202 -0.94 -11.60 -22.91
C ILE A 202 -2.45 -11.52 -22.60
N SER A 203 -3.20 -12.58 -22.95
CA SER A 203 -4.64 -12.64 -22.68
C SER A 203 -4.96 -13.03 -21.23
N THR A 204 -6.16 -12.68 -20.74
CA THR A 204 -6.64 -13.08 -19.40
C THR A 204 -6.53 -14.60 -19.20
N ARG A 205 -6.90 -15.40 -20.20
CA ARG A 205 -6.77 -16.86 -20.14
C ARG A 205 -5.32 -17.35 -20.00
N GLN A 206 -4.36 -16.62 -20.57
CA GLN A 206 -2.94 -16.92 -20.40
C GLN A 206 -2.43 -16.49 -19.03
N LEU A 207 -2.89 -15.35 -18.48
CA LEU A 207 -2.60 -14.91 -17.12
C LEU A 207 -3.12 -15.90 -16.07
N MET A 208 -4.26 -16.53 -16.33
CA MET A 208 -4.84 -17.57 -15.47
C MET A 208 -4.04 -18.88 -15.43
N LYS A 209 -3.00 -19.04 -16.24
CA LYS A 209 -2.01 -20.12 -16.03
C LYS A 209 -1.17 -19.90 -14.79
N TYR A 210 -1.01 -18.63 -14.38
CA TYR A 210 -0.30 -18.22 -13.18
C TYR A 210 -1.27 -18.00 -12.02
N ILE A 211 -2.30 -17.17 -12.19
CA ILE A 211 -3.38 -16.95 -11.21
C ILE A 211 -4.51 -17.92 -11.51
N LYS A 212 -4.57 -19.01 -10.77
CA LYS A 212 -5.54 -20.09 -11.00
C LYS A 212 -6.96 -19.72 -10.57
N GLY A 213 -7.08 -18.79 -9.64
CA GLY A 213 -8.33 -18.33 -9.05
C GLY A 213 -8.10 -17.49 -7.80
N PRO A 214 -9.17 -17.12 -7.09
CA PRO A 214 -9.06 -16.44 -5.81
C PRO A 214 -8.41 -17.35 -4.76
N ASP A 215 -7.69 -16.75 -3.81
CA ASP A 215 -7.09 -17.39 -2.65
C ASP A 215 -7.61 -16.69 -1.39
N PHE A 216 -8.67 -17.25 -0.81
CA PHE A 216 -9.29 -16.68 0.38
C PHE A 216 -8.55 -17.08 1.65
N PRO A 217 -8.39 -16.17 2.62
CA PRO A 217 -7.71 -16.47 3.89
C PRO A 217 -8.36 -17.62 4.69
N THR A 218 -9.64 -17.87 4.46
CA THR A 218 -10.42 -18.95 5.10
C THR A 218 -10.36 -20.27 4.35
N GLY A 219 -9.65 -20.31 3.23
CA GLY A 219 -9.63 -21.47 2.33
C GLY A 219 -10.94 -21.68 1.55
N GLY A 220 -11.29 -22.93 1.34
CA GLY A 220 -12.47 -23.34 0.59
C GLY A 220 -12.18 -23.78 -0.84
N ILE A 221 -13.18 -24.34 -1.50
CA ILE A 221 -13.08 -24.94 -2.83
C ILE A 221 -13.99 -24.18 -3.79
N VAL A 222 -13.42 -23.64 -4.86
CA VAL A 222 -14.21 -23.01 -5.95
C VAL A 222 -14.89 -24.10 -6.78
N VAL A 223 -16.21 -24.03 -6.88
CA VAL A 223 -17.04 -25.04 -7.57
C VAL A 223 -17.20 -24.74 -9.06
N ASN A 224 -17.37 -23.48 -9.42
CA ASN A 224 -17.63 -23.04 -10.79
C ASN A 224 -16.36 -22.49 -11.46
N LYS A 225 -15.34 -23.33 -11.57
CA LYS A 225 -14.02 -22.95 -12.10
C LYS A 225 -14.08 -22.41 -13.54
N ASP A 226 -14.99 -22.96 -14.36
CA ASP A 226 -15.10 -22.59 -15.77
C ASP A 226 -15.58 -21.14 -15.97
N ASP A 227 -16.36 -20.61 -15.03
CA ASP A 227 -16.86 -19.24 -15.07
C ASP A 227 -15.78 -18.20 -14.73
N LEU A 228 -14.64 -18.61 -14.14
CA LEU A 228 -13.59 -17.69 -13.69
C LEU A 228 -12.97 -16.88 -14.83
N VAL A 229 -12.89 -17.42 -16.04
CA VAL A 229 -12.34 -16.71 -17.20
C VAL A 229 -13.17 -15.47 -17.51
N ASP A 230 -14.48 -15.65 -17.60
CA ASP A 230 -15.41 -14.56 -17.92
C ASP A 230 -15.47 -13.53 -16.78
N ILE A 231 -15.38 -13.99 -15.54
CA ILE A 231 -15.32 -13.13 -14.35
C ILE A 231 -14.05 -12.26 -14.37
N TYR A 232 -12.90 -12.83 -14.69
CA TYR A 232 -11.63 -12.10 -14.76
C TYR A 232 -11.49 -11.24 -16.01
N GLU A 233 -12.21 -11.53 -17.09
CA GLU A 233 -12.28 -10.65 -18.25
C GLU A 233 -13.18 -9.44 -18.00
N SER A 234 -14.38 -9.66 -17.46
CA SER A 234 -15.36 -8.60 -17.24
C SER A 234 -15.15 -7.81 -15.94
N GLY A 235 -14.47 -8.40 -14.95
CA GLY A 235 -14.37 -7.87 -13.59
C GLY A 235 -15.63 -8.06 -12.74
N THR A 236 -16.64 -8.80 -13.23
CA THR A 236 -17.92 -9.03 -12.53
C THR A 236 -18.36 -10.47 -12.62
N GLY A 237 -19.05 -10.96 -11.59
CA GLY A 237 -19.63 -12.30 -11.62
C GLY A 237 -19.87 -12.89 -10.25
N LYS A 238 -20.05 -14.19 -10.20
CA LYS A 238 -20.37 -14.93 -8.96
C LYS A 238 -19.46 -16.15 -8.85
N ILE A 239 -18.71 -16.26 -7.76
CA ILE A 239 -17.86 -17.40 -7.44
C ILE A 239 -18.57 -18.23 -6.38
N ARG A 240 -18.82 -19.52 -6.65
CA ARG A 240 -19.36 -20.45 -5.66
C ARG A 240 -18.23 -21.12 -4.89
N ILE A 241 -18.27 -21.01 -3.57
CA ILE A 241 -17.24 -21.52 -2.67
C ILE A 241 -17.87 -22.53 -1.73
N ARG A 242 -17.24 -23.70 -1.61
CA ARG A 242 -17.56 -24.73 -0.61
C ARG A 242 -16.54 -24.75 0.49
N GLY A 243 -17.00 -24.98 1.72
CA GLY A 243 -16.13 -25.39 2.81
C GLY A 243 -15.53 -26.76 2.55
N LYS A 244 -14.32 -26.96 3.07
CA LYS A 244 -13.66 -28.26 3.01
C LYS A 244 -14.11 -29.15 4.18
N VAL A 245 -14.60 -30.34 3.84
CA VAL A 245 -15.12 -31.31 4.79
C VAL A 245 -14.27 -32.58 4.73
N ASP A 246 -13.64 -32.92 5.82
CA ASP A 246 -12.85 -34.15 6.00
C ASP A 246 -13.66 -35.13 6.86
N VAL A 247 -13.45 -36.44 6.66
CA VAL A 247 -14.09 -37.50 7.42
C VAL A 247 -13.08 -38.15 8.33
N GLU A 248 -13.34 -38.09 9.64
CA GLU A 248 -12.49 -38.77 10.62
C GLU A 248 -13.24 -39.99 11.21
N GLU A 249 -12.53 -41.11 11.31
CA GLU A 249 -13.04 -42.30 11.94
C GLU A 249 -12.84 -42.28 13.46
N MET A 250 -13.88 -42.65 14.20
CA MET A 250 -13.86 -42.69 15.65
C MET A 250 -13.88 -44.17 16.16
N LYS A 251 -13.52 -44.36 17.42
CA LYS A 251 -13.63 -45.68 18.08
C LYS A 251 -15.04 -46.24 17.98
N GLY A 252 -15.19 -47.54 17.66
CA GLY A 252 -16.48 -48.21 17.56
C GLY A 252 -17.16 -48.09 16.18
N GLY A 253 -16.44 -47.66 15.14
CA GLY A 253 -16.98 -47.54 13.78
C GLY A 253 -17.92 -46.36 13.58
N LYS A 254 -17.89 -45.38 14.49
CA LYS A 254 -18.52 -44.07 14.32
C LYS A 254 -17.67 -43.16 13.43
N LYS A 255 -18.28 -42.22 12.75
CA LYS A 255 -17.59 -41.21 11.93
C LYS A 255 -17.95 -39.81 12.41
N ARG A 256 -17.08 -38.85 12.11
CA ARG A 256 -17.38 -37.44 12.28
C ARG A 256 -16.94 -36.65 11.04
N LEU A 257 -17.67 -35.60 10.71
CA LEU A 257 -17.25 -34.63 9.73
C LEU A 257 -16.49 -33.53 10.42
N VAL A 258 -15.37 -33.16 9.84
CA VAL A 258 -14.52 -32.05 10.32
C VAL A 258 -14.44 -31.01 9.21
N ILE A 259 -14.95 -29.81 9.49
CA ILE A 259 -14.84 -28.70 8.57
C ILE A 259 -13.61 -27.91 8.96
N SER A 260 -12.62 -27.93 8.09
CA SER A 260 -11.32 -27.28 8.28
C SER A 260 -11.19 -25.94 7.52
N GLU A 261 -12.00 -25.74 6.49
CA GLU A 261 -12.06 -24.50 5.70
C GLU A 261 -13.51 -24.12 5.45
N ILE A 262 -13.81 -22.82 5.45
CA ILE A 262 -15.17 -22.29 5.25
C ILE A 262 -15.19 -21.25 4.12
N PRO A 263 -16.35 -21.06 3.45
CA PRO A 263 -16.53 -19.93 2.56
C PRO A 263 -16.21 -18.61 3.25
N TYR A 264 -15.50 -17.71 2.58
CA TYR A 264 -15.11 -16.39 3.12
C TYR A 264 -16.33 -15.58 3.60
N THR A 265 -17.49 -15.77 2.97
CA THR A 265 -18.76 -15.14 3.35
C THR A 265 -19.35 -15.66 4.69
N MET A 266 -18.76 -16.71 5.26
CA MET A 266 -19.17 -17.24 6.57
C MET A 266 -18.45 -16.62 7.76
N ILE A 267 -17.46 -15.77 7.55
CA ILE A 267 -16.72 -15.09 8.64
C ILE A 267 -17.71 -14.34 9.54
N GLY A 268 -17.42 -14.33 10.84
CA GLY A 268 -18.21 -13.63 11.83
C GLY A 268 -19.50 -14.37 12.17
N ALA A 269 -20.61 -13.66 12.20
CA ALA A 269 -21.94 -14.21 12.55
C ALA A 269 -22.39 -15.39 11.65
N GLY A 270 -21.71 -15.60 10.50
CA GLY A 270 -22.00 -16.71 9.58
C GLY A 270 -21.70 -18.06 10.17
N ILE A 271 -20.65 -18.21 11.01
CA ILE A 271 -20.32 -19.47 11.69
C ILE A 271 -21.44 -19.85 12.67
N GLY A 272 -21.84 -18.92 13.55
CA GLY A 272 -22.92 -19.16 14.49
C GLY A 272 -24.24 -19.49 13.78
N LYS A 273 -24.55 -18.80 12.67
CA LYS A 273 -25.71 -19.10 11.83
C LYS A 273 -25.63 -20.51 11.24
N PHE A 274 -24.48 -20.92 10.73
CA PHE A 274 -24.27 -22.27 10.21
C PHE A 274 -24.56 -23.34 11.25
N LEU A 275 -24.04 -23.18 12.49
CA LEU A 275 -24.31 -24.10 13.59
C LEU A 275 -25.83 -24.23 13.86
N ASN A 276 -26.52 -23.11 13.92
CA ASN A 276 -27.98 -23.08 14.12
C ASN A 276 -28.72 -23.72 12.93
N ASP A 277 -28.31 -23.47 11.71
CA ASP A 277 -28.91 -24.08 10.51
C ASP A 277 -28.79 -25.62 10.55
N VAL A 278 -27.63 -26.15 10.99
CA VAL A 278 -27.44 -27.60 11.16
C VAL A 278 -28.34 -28.15 12.26
N CYS A 279 -28.46 -27.50 13.41
CA CYS A 279 -29.40 -27.88 14.46
C CYS A 279 -30.85 -27.91 13.93
N ALA A 280 -31.23 -26.89 13.18
CA ALA A 280 -32.58 -26.82 12.59
C ALA A 280 -32.89 -27.97 11.58
N LEU A 281 -31.86 -28.47 10.87
CA LEU A 281 -32.02 -29.65 10.01
C LEU A 281 -32.34 -30.92 10.81
N VAL A 282 -31.75 -31.06 11.99
CA VAL A 282 -32.03 -32.21 12.91
C VAL A 282 -33.40 -32.05 13.54
N GLU A 283 -33.75 -30.88 14.05
CA GLU A 283 -35.05 -30.60 14.68
C GLU A 283 -36.23 -30.78 13.71
N SER A 284 -36.02 -30.33 12.47
CA SER A 284 -37.03 -30.50 11.39
C SER A 284 -37.09 -31.92 10.82
N LYS A 285 -36.32 -32.86 11.40
CA LYS A 285 -36.25 -34.27 10.99
C LYS A 285 -35.85 -34.47 9.52
N LYS A 286 -35.14 -33.51 8.94
CA LYS A 286 -34.57 -33.63 7.57
C LYS A 286 -33.38 -34.59 7.53
N THR A 287 -32.69 -34.74 8.66
CA THR A 287 -31.68 -35.76 8.90
C THR A 287 -31.79 -36.28 10.32
N SER A 288 -31.49 -37.58 10.48
CA SER A 288 -31.37 -38.22 11.79
C SER A 288 -29.94 -38.67 12.08
N ASP A 289 -29.01 -38.42 11.19
CA ASP A 289 -27.66 -38.98 11.19
C ASP A 289 -26.69 -38.17 12.04
N ILE A 290 -27.01 -36.95 12.37
CA ILE A 290 -26.20 -36.06 13.24
C ILE A 290 -26.54 -36.37 14.71
N VAL A 291 -25.50 -36.56 15.51
CA VAL A 291 -25.59 -36.74 16.96
C VAL A 291 -25.31 -35.43 17.69
N ASP A 292 -24.25 -34.75 17.28
CA ASP A 292 -23.81 -33.50 17.92
C ASP A 292 -23.04 -32.63 16.92
N ILE A 293 -23.02 -31.32 17.18
CA ILE A 293 -22.22 -30.34 16.46
C ILE A 293 -21.51 -29.44 17.46
N SER A 294 -20.20 -29.31 17.30
CA SER A 294 -19.38 -28.44 18.15
C SER A 294 -18.39 -27.62 17.34
N ASN A 295 -18.20 -26.39 17.77
CA ASN A 295 -17.15 -25.52 17.25
C ASN A 295 -15.91 -25.64 18.14
N GLN A 296 -14.84 -26.19 17.57
CA GLN A 296 -13.55 -26.40 18.21
C GLN A 296 -12.47 -25.51 17.58
N SER A 297 -12.88 -24.47 16.84
CA SER A 297 -11.95 -23.53 16.22
C SER A 297 -11.08 -22.83 17.27
N SER A 298 -9.83 -22.57 16.92
CA SER A 298 -8.85 -21.95 17.80
C SER A 298 -7.90 -21.05 17.01
N LYS A 299 -6.84 -20.57 17.63
CA LYS A 299 -5.76 -19.86 16.95
C LYS A 299 -5.03 -20.73 15.90
N GLU A 300 -5.14 -22.05 15.99
CA GLU A 300 -4.56 -22.99 15.03
C GLU A 300 -5.38 -23.14 13.74
N GLY A 301 -6.60 -22.59 13.71
CA GLY A 301 -7.48 -22.61 12.55
C GLY A 301 -8.92 -22.99 12.85
N ILE A 302 -9.67 -23.12 11.76
CA ILE A 302 -11.08 -23.51 11.80
C ILE A 302 -11.19 -25.01 12.04
N ARG A 303 -12.02 -25.40 13.01
CA ARG A 303 -12.36 -26.78 13.28
C ARG A 303 -13.81 -26.88 13.78
N ILE A 304 -14.76 -27.10 12.88
CA ILE A 304 -16.15 -27.40 13.24
C ILE A 304 -16.36 -28.88 13.08
N VAL A 305 -16.84 -29.54 14.14
CA VAL A 305 -16.99 -31.00 14.20
C VAL A 305 -18.46 -31.37 14.27
N ILE A 306 -18.89 -32.27 13.40
CA ILE A 306 -20.24 -32.84 13.38
C ILE A 306 -20.11 -34.34 13.62
N GLU A 307 -20.57 -34.82 14.78
CA GLU A 307 -20.56 -36.24 15.12
C GLU A 307 -21.76 -36.97 14.48
N LEU A 308 -21.47 -38.14 13.89
CA LEU A 308 -22.45 -38.92 13.17
C LEU A 308 -22.85 -40.20 13.89
N LYS A 309 -24.07 -40.66 13.65
CA LYS A 309 -24.50 -41.99 14.06
C LYS A 309 -23.72 -43.08 13.31
N LYS A 310 -23.64 -44.25 13.93
CA LYS A 310 -23.05 -45.41 13.25
C LYS A 310 -23.85 -45.80 12.01
N GLY A 311 -23.17 -45.91 10.87
CA GLY A 311 -23.79 -46.26 9.61
C GLY A 311 -24.45 -45.08 8.84
N ALA A 312 -24.24 -43.82 9.30
CA ALA A 312 -24.70 -42.63 8.59
C ALA A 312 -24.12 -42.56 7.18
N ASP A 313 -24.95 -42.12 6.21
CA ASP A 313 -24.55 -41.84 4.84
C ASP A 313 -23.83 -40.49 4.78
N VAL A 314 -22.52 -40.54 4.83
CA VAL A 314 -21.64 -39.37 4.85
C VAL A 314 -21.78 -38.53 3.61
N GLU A 315 -21.86 -39.15 2.43
CA GLU A 315 -21.89 -38.42 1.16
C GLU A 315 -23.21 -37.65 1.00
N ASN A 316 -24.34 -38.33 1.26
CA ASN A 316 -25.64 -37.70 1.19
C ASN A 316 -25.80 -36.58 2.22
N LEU A 317 -25.29 -36.78 3.44
CA LEU A 317 -25.31 -35.74 4.48
C LEU A 317 -24.46 -34.54 4.08
N THR A 318 -23.25 -34.75 3.59
CA THR A 318 -22.37 -33.65 3.15
C THR A 318 -23.01 -32.85 2.01
N ASN A 319 -23.61 -33.54 1.04
CA ASN A 319 -24.37 -32.91 -0.05
C ASN A 319 -25.60 -32.14 0.47
N MET A 320 -26.26 -32.63 1.51
CA MET A 320 -27.35 -31.90 2.16
C MET A 320 -26.87 -30.64 2.84
N LEU A 321 -25.72 -30.68 3.57
CA LEU A 321 -25.13 -29.53 4.21
C LEU A 321 -24.79 -28.44 3.18
N TYR A 322 -24.17 -28.79 2.04
CA TYR A 322 -23.91 -27.84 0.96
C TYR A 322 -25.18 -27.20 0.40
N LYS A 323 -26.25 -27.97 0.23
CA LYS A 323 -27.50 -27.45 -0.37
C LYS A 323 -28.37 -26.65 0.59
N LYS A 324 -28.29 -26.89 1.88
CA LYS A 324 -29.23 -26.37 2.89
C LYS A 324 -28.63 -25.40 3.88
N THR A 325 -27.32 -25.24 3.88
CA THR A 325 -26.62 -24.34 4.77
C THR A 325 -25.63 -23.45 3.98
N ARG A 326 -24.98 -22.53 4.66
CA ARG A 326 -23.96 -21.65 4.06
C ARG A 326 -22.60 -22.33 3.87
N LEU A 327 -22.48 -23.64 4.07
CA LEU A 327 -21.25 -24.37 3.78
C LEU A 327 -20.88 -24.35 2.28
N GLU A 328 -21.84 -24.14 1.40
CA GLU A 328 -21.63 -23.63 0.05
C GLU A 328 -22.31 -22.27 -0.05
N ASP A 329 -21.54 -21.24 -0.41
CA ASP A 329 -22.06 -19.88 -0.54
C ASP A 329 -21.46 -19.18 -1.77
N THR A 330 -22.04 -18.06 -2.15
CA THR A 330 -21.65 -17.31 -3.34
C THR A 330 -20.97 -16.01 -2.96
N PHE A 331 -19.75 -15.82 -3.43
CA PHE A 331 -19.05 -14.55 -3.39
C PHE A 331 -19.35 -13.76 -4.67
N GLY A 332 -19.98 -12.60 -4.51
CA GLY A 332 -20.25 -11.70 -5.64
C GLY A 332 -18.99 -10.90 -5.97
N VAL A 333 -18.47 -11.06 -7.18
CA VAL A 333 -17.31 -10.31 -7.66
C VAL A 333 -17.76 -9.02 -8.34
N ASN A 334 -17.19 -7.90 -7.95
CA ASN A 334 -17.23 -6.62 -8.66
C ASN A 334 -15.89 -5.90 -8.44
N MET A 335 -15.00 -6.02 -9.43
CA MET A 335 -13.63 -5.50 -9.37
C MET A 335 -13.62 -4.01 -9.70
N LEU A 336 -14.34 -3.23 -8.88
CA LEU A 336 -14.49 -1.79 -9.01
C LEU A 336 -13.43 -1.08 -8.17
N ALA A 337 -12.63 -0.20 -8.78
CA ALA A 337 -11.64 0.62 -8.11
C ALA A 337 -11.56 2.01 -8.75
N VAL A 338 -10.89 2.94 -8.08
CA VAL A 338 -10.63 4.27 -8.63
C VAL A 338 -9.40 4.19 -9.54
N ALA A 339 -9.58 4.52 -10.81
CA ALA A 339 -8.51 4.65 -11.80
C ALA A 339 -8.57 6.07 -12.39
N ASN A 340 -7.46 6.80 -12.38
CA ASN A 340 -7.39 8.17 -12.90
C ASN A 340 -8.51 9.10 -12.36
N GLY A 341 -8.81 8.98 -11.04
CA GLY A 341 -9.83 9.78 -10.36
C GLY A 341 -11.29 9.38 -10.66
N ARG A 342 -11.53 8.26 -11.34
CA ARG A 342 -12.88 7.78 -11.70
C ARG A 342 -13.09 6.34 -11.27
N PRO A 343 -14.30 5.97 -10.81
CA PRO A 343 -14.61 4.57 -10.54
C PRO A 343 -14.71 3.78 -11.85
N GLU A 344 -13.99 2.67 -11.92
CA GLU A 344 -13.98 1.80 -13.09
C GLU A 344 -14.02 0.33 -12.65
N THR A 345 -14.87 -0.48 -13.30
CA THR A 345 -14.86 -1.94 -13.15
C THR A 345 -13.84 -2.51 -14.13
N MET A 346 -12.88 -3.26 -13.63
CA MET A 346 -11.72 -3.70 -14.40
C MET A 346 -11.57 -5.21 -14.33
N GLY A 347 -11.20 -5.84 -15.45
CA GLY A 347 -10.77 -7.23 -15.48
C GLY A 347 -9.36 -7.41 -14.89
N LEU A 348 -8.96 -8.66 -14.69
CA LEU A 348 -7.67 -9.02 -14.10
C LEU A 348 -6.47 -8.41 -14.85
N LYS A 349 -6.47 -8.52 -16.19
CA LYS A 349 -5.38 -7.97 -17.01
C LYS A 349 -5.24 -6.47 -16.81
N LYS A 350 -6.33 -5.72 -16.80
CA LYS A 350 -6.31 -4.27 -16.66
C LYS A 350 -5.80 -3.80 -15.28
N ILE A 351 -6.11 -4.54 -14.22
CA ILE A 351 -5.55 -4.25 -12.88
C ILE A 351 -4.03 -4.47 -12.87
N ILE A 352 -3.55 -5.54 -13.49
CA ILE A 352 -2.11 -5.81 -13.62
C ILE A 352 -1.43 -4.72 -14.46
N GLU A 353 -2.03 -4.30 -15.58
CA GLU A 353 -1.57 -3.19 -16.41
C GLU A 353 -1.37 -1.91 -15.59
N HIS A 354 -2.40 -1.44 -14.89
CA HIS A 354 -2.29 -0.27 -14.01
C HIS A 354 -1.19 -0.40 -12.95
N HIS A 355 -1.02 -1.60 -12.38
CA HIS A 355 0.05 -1.83 -11.42
C HIS A 355 1.43 -1.70 -12.08
N VAL A 356 1.64 -2.29 -13.24
CA VAL A 356 2.93 -2.23 -13.96
C VAL A 356 3.23 -0.80 -14.40
N ASP A 357 2.26 -0.07 -14.97
CA ASP A 357 2.42 1.32 -15.36
C ASP A 357 2.81 2.19 -14.17
N PHE A 358 2.17 1.98 -13.03
CA PHE A 358 2.50 2.68 -11.79
C PHE A 358 3.92 2.35 -11.31
N GLN A 359 4.38 1.09 -11.41
CA GLN A 359 5.76 0.74 -11.08
C GLN A 359 6.77 1.44 -12.00
N PHE A 360 6.48 1.54 -13.31
CA PHE A 360 7.32 2.30 -14.24
C PHE A 360 7.37 3.79 -13.90
N GLU A 361 6.24 4.38 -13.51
CA GLU A 361 6.20 5.77 -13.06
C GLU A 361 7.07 5.98 -11.82
N LEU A 362 6.89 5.16 -10.78
CA LEU A 362 7.66 5.22 -9.53
C LEU A 362 9.16 5.07 -9.79
N ALA A 363 9.55 4.07 -10.59
CA ALA A 363 10.94 3.83 -10.94
C ALA A 363 11.52 5.03 -11.74
N THR A 364 10.79 5.52 -12.73
CA THR A 364 11.22 6.66 -13.54
C THR A 364 11.43 7.92 -12.70
N ARG A 365 10.49 8.25 -11.82
CA ARG A 365 10.61 9.40 -10.90
C ARG A 365 11.80 9.22 -9.95
N LYS A 366 11.94 8.04 -9.34
CA LYS A 366 13.04 7.70 -8.44
C LYS A 366 14.40 7.93 -9.10
N TYR A 367 14.62 7.32 -10.27
CA TYR A 367 15.93 7.39 -10.92
C TYR A 367 16.21 8.78 -11.51
N LYS A 368 15.20 9.51 -12.01
CA LYS A 368 15.36 10.91 -12.40
C LYS A 368 15.82 11.78 -11.23
N ASN A 369 15.19 11.63 -10.06
CA ASN A 369 15.54 12.41 -8.87
C ASN A 369 16.92 12.05 -8.32
N LEU A 370 17.25 10.76 -8.30
CA LEU A 370 18.58 10.30 -7.90
C LEU A 370 19.66 10.81 -8.85
N LEU A 371 19.41 10.72 -10.17
CA LEU A 371 20.33 11.23 -11.19
C LEU A 371 20.56 12.74 -11.03
N ALA A 372 19.50 13.52 -10.84
CA ALA A 372 19.60 14.95 -10.63
C ALA A 372 20.47 15.27 -9.40
N LYS A 373 20.24 14.59 -8.26
CA LYS A 373 21.04 14.73 -7.05
C LYS A 373 22.51 14.35 -7.25
N GLU A 374 22.78 13.30 -8.02
CA GLU A 374 24.17 12.88 -8.30
C GLU A 374 24.86 13.84 -9.28
N LEU A 375 24.14 14.38 -10.27
CA LEU A 375 24.68 15.41 -11.17
C LEU A 375 25.00 16.70 -10.41
N ASP A 376 24.13 17.13 -9.47
CA ASP A 376 24.41 18.28 -8.60
C ASP A 376 25.69 18.05 -7.76
N LYS A 377 25.84 16.85 -7.19
CA LYS A 377 27.06 16.50 -6.43
C LYS A 377 28.29 16.48 -7.32
N LYS A 378 28.18 15.90 -8.53
CA LYS A 378 29.24 15.85 -9.52
C LYS A 378 29.69 17.26 -9.90
N GLU A 379 28.76 18.17 -10.20
CA GLU A 379 29.05 19.56 -10.50
C GLU A 379 29.87 20.22 -9.39
N ILE A 380 29.45 20.05 -8.11
CA ILE A 380 30.16 20.59 -6.96
C ILE A 380 31.57 19.99 -6.85
N GLN A 381 31.72 18.67 -6.99
CA GLN A 381 33.01 17.99 -6.88
C GLN A 381 33.98 18.42 -7.99
N GLU A 382 33.50 18.53 -9.23
CA GLU A 382 34.32 19.04 -10.35
C GLU A 382 34.79 20.48 -10.10
N GLY A 383 33.94 21.30 -9.50
CA GLY A 383 34.30 22.65 -9.09
C GLY A 383 35.34 22.66 -7.98
N LEU A 384 35.26 21.81 -6.99
CA LEU A 384 36.24 21.68 -5.91
C LEU A 384 37.59 21.17 -6.42
N ILE A 385 37.61 20.21 -7.36
CA ILE A 385 38.83 19.71 -8.01
C ILE A 385 39.54 20.89 -8.74
N LYS A 386 38.79 21.61 -9.60
CA LYS A 386 39.33 22.77 -10.32
C LYS A 386 39.80 23.88 -9.34
N ALA A 387 39.11 24.04 -8.21
CA ALA A 387 39.52 25.00 -7.18
C ALA A 387 40.85 24.61 -6.51
N CYS A 388 41.13 23.32 -6.32
CA CYS A 388 42.40 22.84 -5.80
C CYS A 388 43.57 23.18 -6.72
N ASP A 389 43.41 23.12 -8.02
CA ASP A 389 44.43 23.49 -9.00
C ASP A 389 44.83 24.99 -8.92
N VAL A 390 43.93 25.84 -8.48
CA VAL A 390 44.10 27.29 -8.37
C VAL A 390 43.92 27.81 -6.92
N ILE A 391 44.20 26.98 -5.95
CA ILE A 391 43.87 27.26 -4.54
C ILE A 391 44.55 28.49 -4.01
N ASP A 392 45.81 28.74 -4.37
CA ASP A 392 46.57 29.94 -3.94
C ASP A 392 45.90 31.21 -4.46
N LEU A 393 45.39 31.18 -5.69
CA LEU A 393 44.65 32.29 -6.27
C LEU A 393 43.33 32.52 -5.53
N ILE A 394 42.61 31.43 -5.18
CA ILE A 394 41.36 31.51 -4.43
C ILE A 394 41.59 32.08 -3.03
N ILE A 395 42.67 31.67 -2.33
CA ILE A 395 43.05 32.23 -1.03
C ILE A 395 43.40 33.73 -1.17
N GLU A 396 44.07 34.14 -2.25
CA GLU A 396 44.36 35.54 -2.52
C GLU A 396 43.08 36.35 -2.76
N ILE A 397 42.13 35.83 -3.53
CA ILE A 397 40.81 36.43 -3.77
C ILE A 397 40.07 36.60 -2.44
N LEU A 398 40.00 35.56 -1.60
CA LEU A 398 39.29 35.59 -0.32
C LEU A 398 39.87 36.63 0.64
N ARG A 399 41.22 36.71 0.72
CA ARG A 399 41.93 37.70 1.58
C ARG A 399 41.83 39.10 1.04
N GLY A 400 41.73 39.28 -0.28
CA GLY A 400 41.64 40.57 -0.93
C GLY A 400 40.24 41.16 -1.05
N SER A 401 39.22 40.33 -0.90
CA SER A 401 37.81 40.72 -1.04
C SER A 401 37.29 41.46 0.17
N GLN A 402 36.42 42.43 0.00
CA GLN A 402 35.77 43.19 1.06
C GLN A 402 34.49 42.48 1.58
N SER A 403 33.88 41.64 0.78
CA SER A 403 32.67 40.89 1.13
C SER A 403 32.64 39.50 0.47
N VAL A 404 31.86 38.60 1.05
CA VAL A 404 31.60 37.28 0.45
C VAL A 404 30.96 37.41 -0.94
N LYS A 405 30.16 38.47 -1.16
CA LYS A 405 29.51 38.76 -2.43
C LYS A 405 30.54 39.11 -3.51
N ASP A 406 31.56 39.90 -3.19
CA ASP A 406 32.63 40.25 -4.13
C ASP A 406 33.48 39.02 -4.48
N ALA A 407 33.85 38.21 -3.47
CA ALA A 407 34.54 36.94 -3.70
C ALA A 407 33.76 36.01 -4.63
N LYS A 408 32.44 35.83 -4.38
CA LYS A 408 31.56 35.04 -5.19
C LYS A 408 31.43 35.57 -6.63
N ALA A 409 31.31 36.88 -6.79
CA ALA A 409 31.24 37.53 -8.11
C ALA A 409 32.56 37.34 -8.91
N CYS A 410 33.70 37.37 -8.21
CA CYS A 410 34.98 37.06 -8.84
C CYS A 410 35.06 35.59 -9.31
N LEU A 411 34.71 34.63 -8.46
CA LEU A 411 34.75 33.22 -8.80
C LEU A 411 33.79 32.86 -9.94
N THR A 412 32.62 33.49 -10.01
CA THR A 412 31.59 33.16 -11.01
C THR A 412 31.74 33.94 -12.32
N LYS A 413 31.99 35.24 -12.24
CA LYS A 413 31.98 36.18 -13.37
C LYS A 413 33.33 36.80 -13.68
N GLY A 414 34.34 36.57 -12.85
CA GLY A 414 35.67 37.15 -13.02
C GLY A 414 35.72 38.64 -12.68
N VAL A 415 34.80 39.15 -11.85
CA VAL A 415 34.77 40.57 -11.44
C VAL A 415 35.91 40.85 -10.41
N THR A 416 36.83 41.75 -10.73
CA THR A 416 38.05 42.01 -9.94
C THR A 416 38.13 43.40 -9.34
N GLU A 417 37.07 44.22 -9.49
CA GLU A 417 37.11 45.66 -9.12
C GLU A 417 37.29 45.95 -7.63
N ASN A 418 36.64 45.14 -6.78
CA ASN A 418 36.65 45.33 -5.31
C ASN A 418 37.62 44.39 -4.59
N ILE A 419 38.60 43.81 -5.29
CA ILE A 419 39.50 42.81 -4.74
C ILE A 419 40.97 43.32 -4.83
N LYS A 420 41.70 43.26 -3.73
CA LYS A 420 43.12 43.60 -3.68
C LYS A 420 43.97 42.39 -4.04
N PHE A 421 44.67 42.45 -5.18
CA PHE A 421 45.56 41.38 -5.66
C PHE A 421 47.04 41.75 -5.34
N LYS A 422 47.85 40.72 -5.11
CA LYS A 422 49.29 40.86 -4.89
C LYS A 422 50.06 41.16 -6.21
N SER A 423 49.52 40.66 -7.34
CA SER A 423 50.16 40.83 -8.64
C SER A 423 49.14 41.10 -9.75
N SER A 424 49.62 41.73 -10.83
CA SER A 424 48.79 41.93 -12.05
C SER A 424 48.47 40.60 -12.78
N ILE A 425 49.31 39.59 -12.55
CA ILE A 425 49.11 38.25 -13.10
C ILE A 425 47.93 37.55 -12.41
N SER A 426 47.93 37.59 -11.06
CA SER A 426 46.80 37.04 -10.25
C SER A 426 45.48 37.69 -10.63
N LYS A 427 45.48 39.03 -10.84
CA LYS A 427 44.27 39.72 -11.28
C LYS A 427 43.78 39.26 -12.66
N LYS A 428 44.66 39.03 -13.61
CA LYS A 428 44.32 38.51 -14.94
C LYS A 428 43.78 37.07 -14.86
N MET A 429 44.41 36.22 -14.07
CA MET A 429 43.97 34.85 -13.85
C MET A 429 42.60 34.79 -13.16
N ALA A 430 42.36 35.61 -12.15
CA ALA A 430 41.06 35.73 -11.47
C ALA A 430 39.96 36.18 -12.39
N ALA A 431 40.23 37.07 -13.33
CA ALA A 431 39.28 37.54 -14.34
C ALA A 431 38.81 36.43 -15.31
N MET A 432 39.58 35.33 -15.42
CA MET A 432 39.24 34.18 -16.25
C MET A 432 38.44 33.07 -15.54
N LEU A 433 38.27 33.17 -14.22
CA LEU A 433 37.50 32.17 -13.46
C LEU A 433 36.02 32.20 -13.87
N ARG A 434 35.46 31.02 -14.00
CA ARG A 434 34.07 30.79 -14.42
C ARG A 434 33.48 29.56 -13.70
N PHE A 435 33.44 29.63 -12.35
CA PHE A 435 32.73 28.62 -11.57
C PHE A 435 31.23 28.88 -11.61
N THR A 436 30.43 27.85 -11.45
CA THR A 436 28.98 28.02 -11.29
C THR A 436 28.68 28.61 -9.90
N GLU A 437 27.47 29.13 -9.76
CA GLU A 437 27.02 29.68 -8.46
C GLU A 437 27.11 28.66 -7.31
N ARG A 438 26.78 27.39 -7.62
CA ARG A 438 26.85 26.26 -6.66
C ARG A 438 28.30 25.92 -6.32
N GLN A 439 29.16 25.83 -7.34
CA GLN A 439 30.60 25.60 -7.15
C GLN A 439 31.25 26.70 -6.32
N ALA A 440 30.97 27.95 -6.65
CA ALA A 440 31.50 29.11 -5.89
C ALA A 440 31.06 29.07 -4.43
N THR A 441 29.78 28.75 -4.16
CA THR A 441 29.28 28.60 -2.79
C THR A 441 30.02 27.48 -2.05
N ALA A 442 30.15 26.30 -2.67
CA ALA A 442 30.84 25.16 -2.07
C ALA A 442 32.33 25.45 -1.80
N ILE A 443 32.99 26.22 -2.70
CA ILE A 443 34.39 26.68 -2.49
C ILE A 443 34.48 27.61 -1.30
N LEU A 444 33.56 28.57 -1.15
CA LEU A 444 33.54 29.53 -0.05
C LEU A 444 33.24 28.88 1.31
N GLU A 445 32.47 27.79 1.31
CA GLU A 445 32.12 27.02 2.52
C GLU A 445 33.13 25.90 2.82
N MET A 446 34.16 25.72 1.98
CA MET A 446 35.15 24.67 2.14
C MET A 446 35.98 24.86 3.40
N ARG A 447 36.04 23.81 4.23
CA ARG A 447 36.86 23.82 5.44
C ARG A 447 38.33 23.61 5.10
N LEU A 448 39.22 24.39 5.77
CA LEU A 448 40.67 24.39 5.49
C LEU A 448 41.32 22.99 5.57
N TYR A 449 40.83 22.10 6.44
CA TYR A 449 41.42 20.77 6.57
C TYR A 449 41.21 19.89 5.29
N LYS A 450 40.20 20.20 4.46
CA LYS A 450 40.00 19.52 3.19
C LYS A 450 41.03 19.85 2.10
N LEU A 451 41.93 20.78 2.39
CA LEU A 451 43.06 21.11 1.53
C LEU A 451 44.29 20.21 1.79
N ILE A 452 44.23 19.30 2.76
CA ILE A 452 45.29 18.32 3.02
C ILE A 452 45.25 17.28 1.92
N GLY A 453 46.36 16.99 1.23
CA GLY A 453 46.47 16.19 0.01
C GLY A 453 45.87 14.78 0.05
N LEU A 454 45.74 14.19 1.26
CA LEU A 454 45.10 12.88 1.44
C LEU A 454 43.58 12.87 1.20
N GLU A 455 42.92 14.05 1.23
CA GLU A 455 41.48 14.16 1.01
C GLU A 455 41.09 14.64 -0.40
N ILE A 456 42.05 15.05 -1.21
CA ILE A 456 41.84 15.46 -2.61
C ILE A 456 41.55 14.20 -3.48
N GLU A 457 42.15 13.05 -3.14
CA GLU A 457 41.92 11.78 -3.85
C GLU A 457 40.59 11.09 -3.46
N ALA A 458 40.09 11.35 -2.25
CA ALA A 458 38.85 10.72 -1.75
C ALA A 458 37.60 11.06 -2.58
N PRO A 459 37.33 12.30 -3.03
CA PRO A 459 36.20 12.61 -3.91
C PRO A 459 36.27 11.93 -5.27
N VAL A 460 37.47 11.76 -5.82
CA VAL A 460 37.70 11.11 -7.12
C VAL A 460 37.46 9.60 -7.02
N SER A 461 38.00 8.97 -5.97
CA SER A 461 37.78 7.55 -5.66
C SER A 461 36.30 7.22 -5.43
N TYR A 462 35.59 8.08 -4.69
CA TYR A 462 34.17 7.92 -4.41
C TYR A 462 33.30 8.04 -5.68
N THR A 463 33.65 8.96 -6.59
CA THR A 463 32.94 9.14 -7.88
C THR A 463 33.15 7.93 -8.79
N HIS A 464 34.36 7.34 -8.80
CA HIS A 464 34.65 6.13 -9.56
C HIS A 464 33.95 4.89 -9.00
N LEU A 465 33.91 4.70 -7.67
CA LEU A 465 33.21 3.59 -7.02
C LEU A 465 31.71 3.63 -7.29
N ARG A 466 31.04 4.77 -7.15
CA ARG A 466 29.62 4.90 -7.43
C ARG A 466 29.26 4.80 -8.90
N ALA A 467 30.09 5.26 -9.81
CA ALA A 467 29.89 5.03 -11.26
C ALA A 467 29.99 3.55 -11.61
N HIS A 468 30.74 2.75 -10.86
CA HIS A 468 30.80 1.30 -11.00
C HIS A 468 29.58 0.60 -10.39
N GLU A 469 29.09 1.02 -9.24
CA GLU A 469 27.89 0.46 -8.57
C GLU A 469 26.63 0.70 -9.40
N THR A 470 26.43 1.93 -9.92
CA THR A 470 25.30 2.22 -10.81
C THR A 470 25.33 1.50 -12.16
N ARG A 471 26.47 0.96 -12.56
CA ARG A 471 26.61 0.16 -13.80
C ARG A 471 26.29 -1.32 -13.58
N HIS A 472 26.34 -1.81 -12.34
CA HIS A 472 25.97 -3.17 -11.97
C HIS A 472 24.49 -3.34 -11.60
N ASP A 473 23.78 -2.24 -11.29
CA ASP A 473 22.37 -2.24 -10.87
C ASP A 473 21.40 -1.86 -12.01
N LEU A 474 21.90 -1.65 -13.24
CA LEU A 474 21.15 -1.46 -14.48
C LEU A 474 21.31 -2.69 -15.37
#